data_498a99ab784586a803520737908dc394
#
_entry.id   498a99ab784586a803520737908dc394
#
_cell.length_a   1.000
_cell.length_b   1.000
_cell.length_c   1.000
_cell.angle_alpha   90.00
_cell.angle_beta   90.00
_cell.angle_gamma   90.00
#
_symmetry.space_group_name_H-M   'P 1'
#
loop_
_entity.id
_entity.type
_entity.pdbx_description
1 polymer ?
#
loop_
_entity_poly.entity_id
_entity_poly.type
_entity_poly.pdbx_seq_one_letter_code
_entity_poly.pdbx_strand_id
1 'polypeptide(L)'
;KFDFDNIIKRMVESNTLYLVIKEFGSEKGYLGPDKISAVDCGYIFEDLVRRFSESFGEEAGAHFTSRDIIYLMTDLLLSEADLDTSSMTVYDMAMGTSQMLSCMEERIHELNSDIEVTCFGQEFNPSTFAIAKADMMIRGGDPNNMRFGDTLSEDQFPGFTFQYIISNPPFGIDWKREQKAVEAEAARGEM
;
A
#
# COMPACT_ATOMS: atom_id res chain seq x y z
N LYS A 1 -6.29 16.12 -2.90
CA LYS A 1 -6.43 16.92 -4.15
C LYS A 1 -5.03 17.14 -4.69
N PHE A 2 -4.74 16.62 -5.88
CA PHE A 2 -3.46 16.81 -6.56
C PHE A 2 -3.27 18.31 -6.84
N ASP A 3 -2.18 18.90 -6.33
CA ASP A 3 -1.82 20.30 -6.59
C ASP A 3 -0.95 20.40 -7.85
N PHE A 4 -1.60 20.17 -8.99
CA PHE A 4 -0.94 20.14 -10.30
C PHE A 4 -0.29 21.50 -10.65
N ASP A 5 -0.92 22.59 -10.27
CA ASP A 5 -0.43 23.94 -10.57
C ASP A 5 0.91 24.23 -9.88
N ASN A 6 1.05 23.80 -8.61
CA ASN A 6 2.30 23.94 -7.87
C ASN A 6 3.42 23.07 -8.44
N ILE A 7 3.10 21.84 -8.86
CA ILE A 7 4.05 20.94 -9.51
C ILE A 7 4.57 21.55 -10.82
N ILE A 8 3.66 22.04 -11.68
CA ILE A 8 4.01 22.69 -12.95
C ILE A 8 4.89 23.92 -12.68
N LYS A 9 4.52 24.75 -11.70
CA LYS A 9 5.30 25.94 -11.33
C LYS A 9 6.73 25.58 -10.93
N ARG A 10 6.90 24.58 -10.08
CA ARG A 10 8.23 24.06 -9.67
C ARG A 10 9.03 23.56 -10.86
N MET A 11 8.40 22.82 -11.79
CA MET A 11 9.06 22.34 -13.02
C MET A 11 9.50 23.49 -13.93
N VAL A 12 8.70 24.56 -14.01
CA VAL A 12 9.08 25.79 -14.76
C VAL A 12 10.26 26.47 -14.09
N GLU A 13 10.21 26.68 -12.77
CA GLU A 13 11.29 27.33 -12.01
C GLU A 13 12.62 26.56 -12.09
N SER A 14 12.56 25.23 -12.18
CA SER A 14 13.74 24.36 -12.33
C SER A 14 14.15 24.10 -13.79
N ASN A 15 13.50 24.69 -14.78
CA ASN A 15 13.68 24.43 -16.22
C ASN A 15 13.55 22.94 -16.62
N THR A 16 12.79 22.16 -15.86
CA THR A 16 12.60 20.71 -16.13
C THR A 16 11.33 20.38 -16.88
N LEU A 17 10.33 21.29 -16.91
CA LEU A 17 9.03 21.03 -17.52
C LEU A 17 9.13 20.54 -18.97
N TYR A 18 9.96 21.22 -19.79
CA TYR A 18 10.13 20.82 -21.19
C TYR A 18 10.72 19.43 -21.34
N LEU A 19 11.69 19.07 -20.48
CA LEU A 19 12.33 17.76 -20.50
C LEU A 19 11.32 16.66 -20.14
N VAL A 20 10.50 16.89 -19.12
CA VAL A 20 9.44 15.96 -18.70
C VAL A 20 8.43 15.75 -19.84
N ILE A 21 7.90 16.82 -20.42
CA ILE A 21 6.94 16.73 -21.53
C ILE A 21 7.56 16.01 -22.73
N LYS A 22 8.82 16.31 -23.05
CA LYS A 22 9.53 15.67 -24.16
C LYS A 22 9.70 14.16 -23.94
N GLU A 23 10.09 13.74 -22.75
CA GLU A 23 10.29 12.31 -22.43
C GLU A 23 8.96 11.55 -22.45
N PHE A 24 7.93 12.04 -21.76
CA PHE A 24 6.60 11.41 -21.77
C PHE A 24 5.89 11.49 -23.12
N GLY A 25 6.21 12.45 -23.97
CA GLY A 25 5.73 12.53 -25.35
C GLY A 25 6.53 11.69 -26.35
N SER A 26 7.59 11.02 -25.92
CA SER A 26 8.40 10.12 -26.74
C SER A 26 7.83 8.71 -26.78
N GLU A 27 8.19 7.92 -27.81
CA GLU A 27 7.82 6.49 -27.86
C GLU A 27 8.33 5.69 -26.64
N LYS A 28 9.43 6.11 -26.03
CA LYS A 28 10.02 5.43 -24.88
C LYS A 28 9.28 5.71 -23.58
N GLY A 29 8.71 6.91 -23.45
CA GLY A 29 7.96 7.31 -22.26
C GLY A 29 6.45 7.20 -22.39
N TYR A 30 5.96 6.60 -23.49
CA TYR A 30 4.53 6.46 -23.73
C TYR A 30 3.93 5.37 -22.84
N LEU A 31 3.00 5.75 -21.96
CA LEU A 31 2.32 4.90 -20.98
C LEU A 31 0.83 4.65 -21.34
N GLY A 32 0.49 4.70 -22.62
CA GLY A 32 -0.89 4.51 -23.06
C GLY A 32 -1.40 3.08 -22.86
N PRO A 33 -2.74 2.90 -22.68
CA PRO A 33 -3.34 1.61 -22.35
C PRO A 33 -3.26 0.57 -23.49
N ASP A 34 -2.84 0.99 -24.67
CA ASP A 34 -2.53 0.11 -25.80
C ASP A 34 -1.16 -0.57 -25.68
N LYS A 35 -0.27 -0.08 -24.81
CA LYS A 35 1.07 -0.64 -24.60
C LYS A 35 1.32 -1.14 -23.18
N ILE A 36 0.62 -0.61 -22.20
CA ILE A 36 0.86 -0.88 -20.77
C ILE A 36 -0.46 -1.27 -20.12
N SER A 37 -0.49 -2.47 -19.53
CA SER A 37 -1.63 -2.93 -18.75
C SER A 37 -1.71 -2.23 -17.38
N ALA A 38 -2.84 -2.36 -16.69
CA ALA A 38 -3.00 -1.85 -15.33
C ALA A 38 -2.00 -2.50 -14.36
N VAL A 39 -1.68 -3.78 -14.57
CA VAL A 39 -0.68 -4.53 -13.79
C VAL A 39 0.72 -3.95 -14.02
N ASP A 40 1.09 -3.68 -15.27
CA ASP A 40 2.38 -3.04 -15.58
C ASP A 40 2.48 -1.65 -14.97
N CYS A 41 1.40 -0.87 -14.96
CA CYS A 41 1.34 0.42 -14.27
C CYS A 41 1.62 0.27 -12.76
N GLY A 42 1.07 -0.76 -12.12
CA GLY A 42 1.35 -1.10 -10.72
C GLY A 42 2.84 -1.36 -10.48
N TYR A 43 3.48 -2.19 -11.31
CA TYR A 43 4.92 -2.46 -11.20
C TYR A 43 5.79 -1.22 -11.43
N ILE A 44 5.44 -0.38 -12.41
CA ILE A 44 6.15 0.89 -12.66
C ILE A 44 6.03 1.81 -11.45
N PHE A 45 4.83 1.92 -10.89
CA PHE A 45 4.57 2.75 -9.72
C PHE A 45 5.37 2.27 -8.50
N GLU A 46 5.38 0.97 -8.24
CA GLU A 46 6.15 0.34 -7.17
C GLU A 46 7.67 0.60 -7.33
N ASP A 47 8.23 0.43 -8.54
CA ASP A 47 9.66 0.70 -8.79
C ASP A 47 10.00 2.19 -8.59
N LEU A 48 9.10 3.10 -8.98
CA LEU A 48 9.26 4.52 -8.72
C LEU A 48 9.28 4.83 -7.23
N VAL A 49 8.33 4.30 -6.46
CA VAL A 49 8.28 4.49 -5.00
C VAL A 49 9.55 3.97 -4.34
N ARG A 50 10.02 2.77 -4.71
CA ARG A 50 11.28 2.19 -4.22
C ARG A 50 12.48 3.10 -4.51
N ARG A 51 12.64 3.57 -5.76
CA ARG A 51 13.74 4.47 -6.16
C ARG A 51 13.69 5.81 -5.43
N PHE A 52 12.50 6.34 -5.20
CA PHE A 52 12.35 7.56 -4.41
C PHE A 52 12.78 7.35 -2.96
N SER A 53 12.34 6.28 -2.31
CA SER A 53 12.73 5.95 -0.92
C SER A 53 14.25 5.80 -0.80
N GLU A 54 14.89 5.10 -1.73
CA GLU A 54 16.35 4.96 -1.78
C GLU A 54 17.09 6.31 -1.96
N SER A 55 16.53 7.22 -2.76
CA SER A 55 17.17 8.51 -3.10
C SER A 55 17.09 9.55 -1.98
N PHE A 56 16.08 9.47 -1.12
CA PHE A 56 15.89 10.43 -0.02
C PHE A 56 16.60 10.02 1.28
N GLY A 57 17.30 8.87 1.30
CA GLY A 57 18.09 8.44 2.47
C GLY A 57 17.22 8.14 3.71
N GLU A 58 15.91 8.05 3.53
CA GLU A 58 15.05 7.44 4.53
C GLU A 58 15.49 5.98 4.69
N GLU A 59 15.61 5.49 5.93
CA GLU A 59 16.08 4.13 6.20
C GLU A 59 15.35 3.17 5.28
N ALA A 60 16.07 2.60 4.33
CA ALA A 60 15.52 1.81 3.22
C ALA A 60 14.70 0.58 3.66
N GLY A 61 14.69 0.28 4.97
CA GLY A 61 13.90 -0.77 5.61
C GLY A 61 12.58 -0.32 6.21
N ALA A 62 12.30 1.00 6.32
CA ALA A 62 11.12 1.48 7.04
C ALA A 62 9.82 1.38 6.22
N HIS A 63 9.89 1.22 4.90
CA HIS A 63 8.71 1.28 4.04
C HIS A 63 8.64 0.17 2.98
N PHE A 64 9.61 -0.75 2.95
CA PHE A 64 9.69 -1.74 1.89
C PHE A 64 9.93 -3.15 2.45
N THR A 65 9.01 -4.06 2.19
CA THR A 65 9.18 -5.49 2.47
C THR A 65 9.45 -6.23 1.17
N SER A 66 10.51 -7.06 1.12
CA SER A 66 10.84 -7.84 -0.08
C SER A 66 9.67 -8.73 -0.51
N ARG A 67 9.38 -8.77 -1.81
CA ARG A 67 8.33 -9.63 -2.38
C ARG A 67 8.49 -11.09 -1.99
N ASP A 68 9.71 -11.61 -1.98
CA ASP A 68 9.99 -13.00 -1.61
C ASP A 68 9.55 -13.31 -0.16
N ILE A 69 9.74 -12.34 0.74
CA ILE A 69 9.29 -12.46 2.13
C ILE A 69 7.77 -12.42 2.19
N ILE A 70 7.14 -11.51 1.45
CA ILE A 70 5.67 -11.40 1.42
C ILE A 70 5.06 -12.69 0.87
N TYR A 71 5.60 -13.24 -0.21
CA TYR A 71 5.13 -14.51 -0.78
C TYR A 71 5.26 -15.66 0.21
N LEU A 72 6.41 -15.76 0.90
CA LEU A 72 6.58 -16.76 1.95
C LEU A 72 5.54 -16.60 3.07
N MET A 73 5.34 -15.38 3.55
CA MET A 73 4.32 -15.09 4.58
C MET A 73 2.91 -15.45 4.09
N THR A 74 2.59 -15.11 2.85
CA THR A 74 1.31 -15.44 2.23
C THR A 74 1.11 -16.93 2.09
N ASP A 75 2.10 -17.66 1.59
CA ASP A 75 2.03 -19.12 1.42
C ASP A 75 1.86 -19.83 2.78
N LEU A 76 2.54 -19.35 3.82
CA LEU A 76 2.37 -19.88 5.17
C LEU A 76 0.98 -19.58 5.73
N LEU A 77 0.49 -18.36 5.54
CA LEU A 77 -0.82 -17.92 6.02
C LEU A 77 -1.97 -18.67 5.33
N LEU A 78 -1.80 -18.97 4.05
CA LEU A 78 -2.81 -19.67 3.23
C LEU A 78 -2.63 -21.20 3.21
N SER A 79 -1.63 -21.76 3.91
CA SER A 79 -1.30 -23.19 3.84
C SER A 79 -2.46 -24.11 4.25
N GLU A 80 -3.37 -23.64 5.11
CA GLU A 80 -4.56 -24.35 5.57
C GLU A 80 -5.86 -23.62 5.16
N ALA A 81 -5.78 -22.66 4.23
CA ALA A 81 -6.94 -21.89 3.79
C ALA A 81 -7.84 -22.74 2.89
N ASP A 82 -9.14 -22.49 3.01
CA ASP A 82 -10.12 -23.00 2.04
C ASP A 82 -10.07 -22.09 0.80
N LEU A 83 -9.48 -22.61 -0.27
CA LEU A 83 -9.37 -21.93 -1.55
C LEU A 83 -10.57 -22.16 -2.47
N ASP A 84 -11.59 -22.92 -2.04
CA ASP A 84 -12.87 -23.09 -2.76
C ASP A 84 -13.87 -21.97 -2.42
N THR A 85 -13.46 -20.97 -1.65
CA THR A 85 -14.26 -19.79 -1.32
C THR A 85 -14.40 -18.82 -2.48
N SER A 86 -15.51 -18.08 -2.55
CA SER A 86 -15.73 -17.05 -3.57
C SER A 86 -15.09 -15.69 -3.23
N SER A 87 -14.76 -15.45 -1.96
CA SER A 87 -14.22 -14.16 -1.52
C SER A 87 -13.33 -14.29 -0.31
N MET A 88 -12.33 -13.39 -0.21
CA MET A 88 -11.43 -13.25 0.93
C MET A 88 -11.25 -11.79 1.31
N THR A 89 -11.14 -11.53 2.63
CA THR A 89 -10.78 -10.21 3.16
C THR A 89 -9.40 -10.25 3.79
N VAL A 90 -8.54 -9.32 3.38
CA VAL A 90 -7.16 -9.19 3.86
C VAL A 90 -6.96 -7.80 4.47
N TYR A 91 -6.28 -7.74 5.61
CA TYR A 91 -5.99 -6.49 6.31
C TYR A 91 -4.50 -6.33 6.62
N ASP A 92 -3.99 -5.11 6.42
CA ASP A 92 -2.67 -4.69 6.90
C ASP A 92 -2.82 -3.47 7.80
N MET A 93 -2.50 -3.65 9.08
CA MET A 93 -2.64 -2.62 10.12
C MET A 93 -1.53 -1.55 10.08
N ALA A 94 -0.47 -1.77 9.32
CA ALA A 94 0.65 -0.86 9.09
C ALA A 94 1.06 -0.91 7.61
N MET A 95 0.07 -0.65 6.73
CA MET A 95 0.14 -1.01 5.31
C MET A 95 1.28 -0.34 4.52
N GLY A 96 1.89 0.71 5.06
CA GLY A 96 2.89 1.45 4.32
C GLY A 96 2.35 1.94 2.96
N THR A 97 3.01 1.53 1.89
CA THR A 97 2.60 1.80 0.50
C THR A 97 1.60 0.78 -0.05
N SER A 98 1.04 -0.11 0.77
CA SER A 98 0.12 -1.22 0.44
C SER A 98 0.74 -2.40 -0.33
N GLN A 99 2.07 -2.47 -0.46
CA GLN A 99 2.73 -3.52 -1.22
C GLN A 99 2.43 -4.94 -0.71
N MET A 100 2.34 -5.14 0.63
CA MET A 100 2.00 -6.46 1.18
C MET A 100 0.61 -6.91 0.75
N LEU A 101 -0.36 -6.02 0.77
CA LEU A 101 -1.72 -6.29 0.32
C LEU A 101 -1.74 -6.67 -1.16
N SER A 102 -1.05 -5.88 -1.99
CA SER A 102 -0.97 -6.12 -3.44
C SER A 102 -0.33 -7.47 -3.78
N CYS A 103 0.80 -7.79 -3.13
CA CYS A 103 1.47 -9.09 -3.35
C CYS A 103 0.63 -10.27 -2.85
N MET A 104 -0.08 -10.11 -1.73
CA MET A 104 -0.94 -11.17 -1.22
C MET A 104 -2.15 -11.39 -2.15
N GLU A 105 -2.77 -10.34 -2.65
CA GLU A 105 -3.84 -10.41 -3.66
C GLU A 105 -3.37 -11.13 -4.92
N GLU A 106 -2.21 -10.73 -5.48
CA GLU A 106 -1.60 -11.41 -6.62
C GLU A 106 -1.40 -12.90 -6.35
N ARG A 107 -0.88 -13.25 -5.17
CA ARG A 107 -0.63 -14.64 -4.80
C ARG A 107 -1.91 -15.46 -4.63
N ILE A 108 -2.96 -14.89 -4.06
CA ILE A 108 -4.28 -15.54 -3.97
C ILE A 108 -4.83 -15.82 -5.37
N HIS A 109 -4.74 -14.85 -6.29
CA HIS A 109 -5.20 -15.02 -7.66
C HIS A 109 -4.38 -16.03 -8.47
N GLU A 110 -3.08 -16.19 -8.16
CA GLU A 110 -2.26 -17.28 -8.74
C GLU A 110 -2.73 -18.66 -8.28
N LEU A 111 -3.20 -18.79 -7.04
CA LEU A 111 -3.70 -20.04 -6.47
C LEU A 111 -5.13 -20.34 -6.96
N ASN A 112 -6.00 -19.36 -6.98
CA ASN A 112 -7.35 -19.43 -7.52
C ASN A 112 -7.82 -18.04 -7.99
N SER A 113 -7.91 -17.86 -9.31
CA SER A 113 -8.30 -16.59 -9.95
C SER A 113 -9.77 -16.21 -9.74
N ASP A 114 -10.61 -17.13 -9.29
CA ASP A 114 -12.03 -16.89 -9.10
C ASP A 114 -12.37 -16.29 -7.73
N ILE A 115 -11.39 -16.18 -6.84
CA ILE A 115 -11.57 -15.58 -5.52
C ILE A 115 -11.57 -14.05 -5.64
N GLU A 116 -12.64 -13.40 -5.20
CA GLU A 116 -12.70 -11.95 -5.04
C GLU A 116 -11.95 -11.54 -3.77
N VAL A 117 -10.79 -10.87 -3.92
CA VAL A 117 -9.99 -10.39 -2.79
C VAL A 117 -10.32 -8.94 -2.48
N THR A 118 -10.74 -8.68 -1.24
CA THR A 118 -10.94 -7.30 -0.76
C THR A 118 -9.84 -6.94 0.23
N CYS A 119 -8.99 -6.00 -0.16
CA CYS A 119 -7.89 -5.50 0.66
C CYS A 119 -8.32 -4.30 1.50
N PHE A 120 -7.92 -4.31 2.78
CA PHE A 120 -8.10 -3.22 3.73
C PHE A 120 -6.74 -2.83 4.32
N GLY A 121 -6.53 -1.55 4.59
CA GLY A 121 -5.28 -1.10 5.17
C GLY A 121 -5.41 0.17 5.99
N GLN A 122 -4.53 0.31 6.97
CA GLN A 122 -4.42 1.52 7.79
C GLN A 122 -2.98 2.01 7.83
N GLU A 123 -2.79 3.34 7.71
CA GLU A 123 -1.47 3.98 7.71
C GLU A 123 -1.54 5.35 8.37
N PHE A 124 -0.59 5.64 9.28
CA PHE A 124 -0.56 6.90 10.02
C PHE A 124 0.28 8.00 9.33
N ASN A 125 1.21 7.61 8.45
CA ASN A 125 2.00 8.58 7.70
C ASN A 125 1.20 9.10 6.50
N PRO A 126 0.91 10.42 6.41
CA PRO A 126 0.06 10.96 5.36
C PRO A 126 0.64 10.82 3.95
N SER A 127 1.96 10.85 3.81
CA SER A 127 2.61 10.71 2.50
C SER A 127 2.54 9.27 2.01
N THR A 128 2.86 8.31 2.87
CA THR A 128 2.80 6.88 2.58
C THR A 128 1.35 6.43 2.34
N PHE A 129 0.41 6.93 3.13
CA PHE A 129 -1.03 6.72 2.92
C PHE A 129 -1.51 7.20 1.55
N ALA A 130 -1.04 8.38 1.10
CA ALA A 130 -1.42 8.90 -0.22
C ALA A 130 -0.90 7.99 -1.35
N ILE A 131 0.29 7.40 -1.19
CA ILE A 131 0.87 6.42 -2.11
C ILE A 131 0.01 5.15 -2.12
N ALA A 132 -0.32 4.60 -0.96
CA ALA A 132 -1.17 3.41 -0.85
C ALA A 132 -2.54 3.58 -1.51
N LYS A 133 -3.17 4.75 -1.33
CA LYS A 133 -4.41 5.08 -2.04
C LYS A 133 -4.25 5.14 -3.55
N ALA A 134 -3.16 5.72 -4.03
CA ALA A 134 -2.88 5.80 -5.46
C ALA A 134 -2.64 4.42 -6.06
N ASP A 135 -1.88 3.55 -5.37
CA ASP A 135 -1.65 2.16 -5.79
C ASP A 135 -2.97 1.39 -5.89
N MET A 136 -3.81 1.47 -4.85
CA MET A 136 -5.12 0.82 -4.84
C MET A 136 -6.00 1.26 -6.01
N MET A 137 -6.02 2.56 -6.33
CA MET A 137 -6.77 3.10 -7.48
C MET A 137 -6.22 2.59 -8.83
N ILE A 138 -4.89 2.51 -8.97
CA ILE A 138 -4.24 2.03 -10.21
C ILE A 138 -4.59 0.56 -10.46
N ARG A 139 -4.67 -0.23 -9.41
CA ARG A 139 -5.03 -1.67 -9.46
C ARG A 139 -6.54 -1.92 -9.62
N GLY A 140 -7.37 -0.88 -9.53
CA GLY A 140 -8.82 -0.97 -9.69
C GLY A 140 -9.57 -1.37 -8.42
N GLY A 141 -8.90 -1.41 -7.27
CA GLY A 141 -9.53 -1.65 -5.97
C GLY A 141 -10.24 -0.41 -5.39
N ASP A 142 -10.91 -0.59 -4.25
CA ASP A 142 -11.60 0.52 -3.59
C ASP A 142 -10.65 1.32 -2.67
N PRO A 143 -10.28 2.57 -3.03
CA PRO A 143 -9.40 3.39 -2.21
C PRO A 143 -10.02 3.81 -0.86
N ASN A 144 -11.33 3.60 -0.63
CA ASN A 144 -11.96 3.85 0.65
C ASN A 144 -11.62 2.79 1.70
N ASN A 145 -11.14 1.63 1.29
CA ASN A 145 -10.63 0.59 2.17
C ASN A 145 -9.24 0.91 2.71
N MET A 146 -8.55 1.90 2.12
CA MET A 146 -7.30 2.45 2.66
C MET A 146 -7.63 3.62 3.56
N ARG A 147 -7.36 3.51 4.87
CA ARG A 147 -7.74 4.50 5.88
C ARG A 147 -6.53 5.12 6.54
N PHE A 148 -6.65 6.42 6.83
CA PHE A 148 -5.64 7.20 7.52
C PHE A 148 -5.90 7.17 9.03
N GLY A 149 -4.88 6.85 9.82
CA GLY A 149 -4.94 6.84 11.28
C GLY A 149 -3.89 5.92 11.90
N ASP A 150 -3.62 6.14 13.17
CA ASP A 150 -2.75 5.29 13.96
C ASP A 150 -3.54 4.10 14.50
N THR A 151 -3.19 2.89 14.09
CA THR A 151 -3.91 1.67 14.43
C THR A 151 -3.99 1.40 15.94
N LEU A 152 -2.97 1.81 16.71
CA LEU A 152 -2.93 1.56 18.15
C LEU A 152 -3.78 2.55 18.96
N SER A 153 -4.02 3.74 18.44
CA SER A 153 -4.75 4.80 19.16
C SER A 153 -6.05 5.22 18.50
N GLU A 154 -6.25 4.87 17.23
CA GLU A 154 -7.38 5.30 16.41
C GLU A 154 -7.75 4.23 15.39
N ASP A 155 -8.34 3.12 15.84
CA ASP A 155 -8.83 2.07 14.95
C ASP A 155 -9.87 2.63 13.97
N GLN A 156 -9.58 2.49 12.68
CA GLN A 156 -10.44 2.95 11.59
C GLN A 156 -11.42 1.88 11.10
N PHE A 157 -11.35 0.66 11.64
CA PHE A 157 -12.20 -0.47 11.28
C PHE A 157 -12.91 -1.08 12.51
N PRO A 158 -13.50 -0.26 13.40
CA PRO A 158 -14.10 -0.78 14.64
C PRO A 158 -15.21 -1.78 14.35
N GLY A 159 -15.11 -2.95 14.96
CA GLY A 159 -16.07 -4.03 14.78
C GLY A 159 -15.96 -4.82 13.47
N PHE A 160 -14.98 -4.52 12.61
CA PHE A 160 -14.67 -5.37 11.46
C PHE A 160 -13.88 -6.59 11.89
N THR A 161 -14.15 -7.72 11.24
CA THR A 161 -13.34 -8.94 11.34
C THR A 161 -12.83 -9.29 9.95
N PHE A 162 -11.53 -9.52 9.85
CA PHE A 162 -10.86 -9.88 8.60
C PHE A 162 -10.51 -11.36 8.63
N GLN A 163 -10.62 -12.03 7.49
CA GLN A 163 -10.25 -13.45 7.40
C GLN A 163 -8.74 -13.64 7.54
N TYR A 164 -7.96 -12.72 6.96
CA TYR A 164 -6.51 -12.75 7.00
C TYR A 164 -5.94 -11.39 7.37
N ILE A 165 -4.90 -11.43 8.19
CA ILE A 165 -4.11 -10.24 8.56
C ILE A 165 -2.66 -10.53 8.21
N ILE A 166 -2.04 -9.62 7.45
CA ILE A 166 -0.63 -9.66 7.10
C ILE A 166 -0.04 -8.27 7.33
N SER A 167 1.02 -8.16 8.12
CA SER A 167 1.60 -6.84 8.44
C SER A 167 3.07 -6.94 8.79
N ASN A 168 3.82 -5.88 8.47
CA ASN A 168 5.19 -5.66 8.91
C ASN A 168 5.29 -4.29 9.61
N PRO A 169 4.95 -4.20 10.91
CA PRO A 169 4.99 -2.93 11.63
C PRO A 169 6.40 -2.37 11.72
N PRO A 170 6.56 -1.04 11.82
CA PRO A 170 7.87 -0.40 11.93
C PRO A 170 8.59 -0.81 13.22
N PHE A 171 9.92 -1.04 13.12
CA PHE A 171 10.77 -1.47 14.24
C PHE A 171 11.35 -0.27 14.98
N GLY A 172 11.56 -0.42 16.30
CA GLY A 172 12.32 0.53 17.12
C GLY A 172 11.65 1.88 17.36
N ILE A 173 10.38 2.03 17.00
CA ILE A 173 9.61 3.26 17.25
C ILE A 173 9.11 3.26 18.69
N ASP A 174 9.26 4.42 19.37
CA ASP A 174 8.69 4.62 20.72
C ASP A 174 7.16 4.79 20.60
N TRP A 175 6.42 3.89 21.23
CA TRP A 175 4.95 3.83 21.23
C TRP A 175 4.32 4.20 22.57
N LYS A 176 5.07 4.89 23.45
CA LYS A 176 4.58 5.27 24.80
C LYS A 176 3.31 6.13 24.78
N ARG A 177 3.11 6.88 23.69
CA ARG A 177 1.91 7.69 23.53
C ARG A 177 0.70 6.80 23.26
N GLU A 178 0.86 5.84 22.39
CA GLU A 178 -0.17 4.90 21.94
C GLU A 178 -0.44 3.85 23.03
N GLN A 179 0.56 3.47 23.82
CA GLN A 179 0.44 2.54 24.95
C GLN A 179 -0.71 2.92 25.90
N LYS A 180 -0.88 4.21 26.18
CA LYS A 180 -1.96 4.67 27.07
C LYS A 180 -3.35 4.43 26.49
N ALA A 181 -3.50 4.51 25.18
CA ALA A 181 -4.76 4.24 24.49
C ALA A 181 -5.08 2.74 24.57
N VAL A 182 -4.10 1.88 24.27
CA VAL A 182 -4.23 0.42 24.36
C VAL A 182 -4.53 -0.05 25.81
N GLU A 183 -3.82 0.50 26.82
CA GLU A 183 -4.10 0.18 28.23
C GLU A 183 -5.50 0.62 28.68
N ALA A 184 -5.97 1.76 28.17
CA ALA A 184 -7.32 2.25 28.47
C ALA A 184 -8.41 1.37 27.83
N GLU A 185 -8.18 0.90 26.60
CA GLU A 185 -9.06 -0.03 25.88
C GLU A 185 -9.13 -1.38 26.60
N ALA A 186 -7.99 -1.94 26.97
CA ALA A 186 -7.89 -3.17 27.77
C ALA A 186 -8.66 -3.06 29.10
N ALA A 187 -8.55 -1.91 29.78
CA ALA A 187 -9.26 -1.67 31.02
C ALA A 187 -10.78 -1.59 30.86
N ARG A 188 -11.29 -1.22 29.66
CA ARG A 188 -12.72 -1.22 29.33
C ARG A 188 -13.24 -2.60 28.89
N GLY A 189 -12.35 -3.56 28.64
CA GLY A 189 -12.72 -4.89 28.17
C GLY A 189 -13.19 -4.89 26.71
N GLU A 190 -12.68 -3.99 25.91
CA GLU A 190 -13.02 -3.81 24.51
C GLU A 190 -12.04 -4.53 23.56
N MET A 191 -11.09 -5.30 24.12
CA MET A 191 -10.15 -6.15 23.37
C MET A 191 -10.69 -7.55 23.15
#